data_4b919158daf11a1de32ba0f4544a1efb
#
_entry.id   4b919158daf11a1de32ba0f4544a1efb
#
_cell.length_a   1.000
_cell.length_b   1.000
_cell.length_c   1.000
_cell.angle_alpha   90.00
_cell.angle_beta   90.00
_cell.angle_gamma   90.00
#
_symmetry.space_group_name_H-M   'P 1'
#
loop_
_entity.id
_entity.type
_entity.pdbx_description
1 polymer ?
#
loop_
_entity_poly.entity_id
_entity_poly.type
_entity_poly.pdbx_seq_one_letter_code
_entity_poly.pdbx_strand_id
1 'polypeptide(L)'
;MSTRSPNTEFVQSLERGLAVIQAFGPDTPEMTISEVAEATDTTRATARRFLLTLENLGHVRSDGRKFSLTPQILGLGYAYLSSLSWWQIAQPAMEDVVHELQESCSAAVLDGKDVVYVARVSATRIMSINLNIGTRLPAHVTSLGRVLLSHQPPESLDQYLAEIDPHKFTEHTKTDPGELRETIETARLKGYALVDQELETGLRSLAVPIYDRNGRILAALNVGTHAARTRLDEMTSHFLSALHDASRKMTAQLPR
;
A
#
# COMPACT_ATOMS: atom_id res chain seq x y z
N MET A 1 -18.17 9.58 18.16
CA MET A 1 -18.24 8.28 18.90
C MET A 1 -19.40 7.48 18.34
N SER A 2 -19.14 6.60 17.39
CA SER A 2 -20.17 5.71 16.83
C SER A 2 -20.21 4.45 17.70
N THR A 3 -21.28 4.30 18.48
CA THR A 3 -21.58 3.09 19.26
C THR A 3 -22.00 2.01 18.28
N ARG A 4 -21.04 1.19 17.81
CA ARG A 4 -21.37 -0.09 17.18
C ARG A 4 -22.08 -0.94 18.21
N SER A 5 -23.34 -1.32 17.95
CA SER A 5 -24.05 -2.37 18.70
C SER A 5 -23.15 -3.61 18.77
N PRO A 6 -23.10 -4.33 19.91
CA PRO A 6 -22.31 -5.54 19.99
C PRO A 6 -22.87 -6.55 19.00
N ASN A 7 -22.18 -6.71 17.87
CA ASN A 7 -22.46 -7.78 16.94
C ASN A 7 -22.09 -9.09 17.65
N THR A 8 -23.06 -9.92 17.97
CA THR A 8 -22.87 -11.22 18.65
C THR A 8 -21.97 -12.18 17.88
N GLU A 9 -21.70 -11.89 16.61
CA GLU A 9 -20.78 -12.64 15.73
C GLU A 9 -19.34 -12.14 15.76
N PHE A 10 -19.06 -11.00 16.44
CA PHE A 10 -17.71 -10.43 16.49
C PHE A 10 -16.83 -11.12 17.52
N VAL A 11 -15.74 -11.75 17.07
CA VAL A 11 -14.80 -12.48 17.93
C VAL A 11 -13.69 -11.54 18.40
N GLN A 12 -13.91 -10.85 19.52
CA GLN A 12 -12.97 -9.89 20.09
C GLN A 12 -11.58 -10.48 20.41
N SER A 13 -11.51 -11.79 20.71
CA SER A 13 -10.23 -12.45 20.94
C SER A 13 -9.39 -12.54 19.66
N LEU A 14 -10.01 -12.72 18.50
CA LEU A 14 -9.30 -12.71 17.21
C LEU A 14 -8.76 -11.31 16.89
N GLU A 15 -9.58 -10.27 17.06
CA GLU A 15 -9.17 -8.87 16.90
C GLU A 15 -7.91 -8.56 17.73
N ARG A 16 -7.96 -8.90 19.03
CA ARG A 16 -6.83 -8.67 19.95
C ARG A 16 -5.59 -9.49 19.57
N GLY A 17 -5.77 -10.72 19.12
CA GLY A 17 -4.67 -11.56 18.64
C GLY A 17 -3.96 -10.97 17.43
N LEU A 18 -4.71 -10.42 16.47
CA LEU A 18 -4.17 -9.71 15.30
C LEU A 18 -3.48 -8.41 15.72
N ALA A 19 -4.06 -7.64 16.65
CA ALA A 19 -3.44 -6.43 17.20
C ALA A 19 -2.09 -6.72 17.86
N VAL A 20 -1.95 -7.84 18.57
CA VAL A 20 -0.65 -8.26 19.15
C VAL A 20 0.40 -8.53 18.07
N ILE A 21 0.02 -9.17 16.96
CA ILE A 21 0.96 -9.39 15.83
C ILE A 21 1.37 -8.04 15.22
N GLN A 22 0.42 -7.12 15.03
CA GLN A 22 0.64 -5.81 14.41
C GLN A 22 1.43 -4.84 15.31
N ALA A 23 1.55 -5.10 16.59
CA ALA A 23 2.36 -4.30 17.52
C ALA A 23 3.88 -4.42 17.25
N PHE A 24 4.30 -5.51 16.62
CA PHE A 24 5.69 -5.70 16.25
C PHE A 24 6.00 -4.99 14.92
N GLY A 25 7.16 -4.35 14.84
CA GLY A 25 7.59 -3.61 13.65
C GLY A 25 9.08 -3.27 13.68
N PRO A 26 9.55 -2.46 12.72
CA PRO A 26 10.96 -2.05 12.63
C PRO A 26 11.49 -1.39 13.92
N ASP A 27 10.67 -0.56 14.56
CA ASP A 27 11.02 0.15 15.80
C ASP A 27 10.79 -0.71 17.05
N THR A 28 10.00 -1.77 16.93
CA THR A 28 9.62 -2.69 18.01
C THR A 28 9.82 -4.15 17.59
N PRO A 29 11.04 -4.57 17.15
CA PRO A 29 11.28 -5.93 16.66
C PRO A 29 11.16 -6.98 17.79
N GLU A 30 11.35 -6.57 19.03
CA GLU A 30 11.25 -7.37 20.23
C GLU A 30 10.53 -6.59 21.33
N MET A 31 9.53 -7.20 21.98
CA MET A 31 8.71 -6.57 23.01
C MET A 31 8.56 -7.47 24.23
N THR A 32 8.51 -6.87 25.42
CA THR A 32 8.08 -7.51 26.66
C THR A 32 6.54 -7.60 26.72
N ILE A 33 6.00 -8.44 27.62
CA ILE A 33 4.55 -8.51 27.87
C ILE A 33 3.95 -7.14 28.20
N SER A 34 4.69 -6.28 28.91
CA SER A 34 4.21 -4.96 29.32
C SER A 34 4.09 -4.01 28.13
N GLU A 35 5.10 -3.98 27.26
CA GLU A 35 5.12 -3.15 26.05
C GLU A 35 4.02 -3.59 25.07
N VAL A 36 3.81 -4.90 24.90
CA VAL A 36 2.69 -5.41 24.09
C VAL A 36 1.33 -5.02 24.69
N ALA A 37 1.18 -5.11 26.01
CA ALA A 37 -0.06 -4.73 26.70
C ALA A 37 -0.38 -3.25 26.50
N GLU A 38 0.62 -2.38 26.59
CA GLU A 38 0.50 -0.94 26.34
C GLU A 38 0.15 -0.64 24.86
N ALA A 39 0.90 -1.23 23.92
CA ALA A 39 0.70 -1.02 22.48
C ALA A 39 -0.68 -1.50 21.98
N THR A 40 -1.30 -2.48 22.66
CA THR A 40 -2.59 -3.07 22.26
C THR A 40 -3.76 -2.66 23.16
N ASP A 41 -3.54 -1.71 24.08
CA ASP A 41 -4.54 -1.28 25.09
C ASP A 41 -5.22 -2.47 25.79
N THR A 42 -4.39 -3.43 26.25
CA THR A 42 -4.86 -4.62 26.96
C THR A 42 -4.20 -4.78 28.31
N THR A 43 -4.73 -5.67 29.16
CA THR A 43 -4.05 -6.02 30.41
C THR A 43 -2.83 -6.90 30.14
N ARG A 44 -1.81 -6.84 31.02
CA ARG A 44 -0.63 -7.72 30.95
C ARG A 44 -1.00 -9.21 30.94
N ALA A 45 -2.06 -9.58 31.69
CA ALA A 45 -2.55 -10.96 31.69
C ALA A 45 -3.13 -11.37 30.35
N THR A 46 -3.83 -10.47 29.67
CA THR A 46 -4.39 -10.67 28.33
C THR A 46 -3.28 -10.76 27.30
N ALA A 47 -2.34 -9.79 27.26
CA ALA A 47 -1.20 -9.79 26.36
C ALA A 47 -0.37 -11.09 26.51
N ARG A 48 -0.11 -11.51 27.77
CA ARG A 48 0.61 -12.76 28.02
C ARG A 48 -0.10 -13.97 27.42
N ARG A 49 -1.42 -14.07 27.55
CA ARG A 49 -2.19 -15.21 26.99
C ARG A 49 -2.09 -15.25 25.46
N PHE A 50 -2.19 -14.11 24.79
CA PHE A 50 -2.04 -14.04 23.33
C PHE A 50 -0.61 -14.39 22.89
N LEU A 51 0.41 -13.83 23.55
CA LEU A 51 1.81 -14.12 23.21
C LEU A 51 2.13 -15.61 23.37
N LEU A 52 1.71 -16.24 24.47
CA LEU A 52 1.90 -17.70 24.66
C LEU A 52 1.12 -18.54 23.64
N THR A 53 -0.08 -18.09 23.25
CA THR A 53 -0.85 -18.77 22.19
C THR A 53 -0.13 -18.65 20.84
N LEU A 54 0.37 -17.47 20.48
CA LEU A 54 1.11 -17.24 19.25
C LEU A 54 2.45 -17.99 19.25
N GLU A 55 3.10 -18.12 20.42
CA GLU A 55 4.31 -18.93 20.59
C GLU A 55 4.03 -20.43 20.34
N ASN A 56 2.96 -20.97 20.94
CA ASN A 56 2.52 -22.35 20.71
C ASN A 56 2.13 -22.60 19.24
N LEU A 57 1.60 -21.59 18.54
CA LEU A 57 1.30 -21.67 17.11
C LEU A 57 2.54 -21.42 16.23
N GLY A 58 3.69 -21.07 16.81
CA GLY A 58 4.93 -20.85 16.10
C GLY A 58 5.08 -19.46 15.45
N HIS A 59 4.11 -18.55 15.60
CA HIS A 59 4.16 -17.20 15.02
C HIS A 59 5.04 -16.23 15.82
N VAL A 60 5.28 -16.54 17.08
CA VAL A 60 6.11 -15.76 18.00
C VAL A 60 7.11 -16.70 18.68
N ARG A 61 8.26 -16.19 19.06
CA ARG A 61 9.24 -16.87 19.92
C ARG A 61 9.57 -15.97 21.11
N SER A 62 10.02 -16.60 22.23
CA SER A 62 10.48 -15.89 23.42
C SER A 62 11.91 -16.27 23.78
N ASP A 63 12.67 -15.32 24.31
CA ASP A 63 13.95 -15.55 24.98
C ASP A 63 13.81 -15.70 26.52
N GLY A 64 12.55 -15.76 27.00
CA GLY A 64 12.19 -15.79 28.42
C GLY A 64 11.81 -14.43 29.00
N ARG A 65 12.17 -13.31 28.34
CA ARG A 65 11.84 -11.94 28.75
C ARG A 65 11.12 -11.17 27.65
N LYS A 66 11.61 -11.25 26.42
CA LYS A 66 11.06 -10.58 25.25
C LYS A 66 10.47 -11.60 24.27
N PHE A 67 9.57 -11.11 23.45
CA PHE A 67 8.92 -11.84 22.38
C PHE A 67 9.27 -11.18 21.04
N SER A 68 9.41 -11.96 19.98
CA SER A 68 9.62 -11.50 18.60
C SER A 68 8.83 -12.36 17.63
N LEU A 69 8.45 -11.80 16.48
CA LEU A 69 7.80 -12.56 15.40
C LEU A 69 8.76 -13.61 14.83
N THR A 70 8.21 -14.70 14.33
CA THR A 70 8.95 -15.73 13.58
C THR A 70 8.69 -15.59 12.08
N PRO A 71 9.54 -16.17 11.20
CA PRO A 71 9.27 -16.20 9.76
C PRO A 71 7.92 -16.84 9.37
N GLN A 72 7.32 -17.66 10.23
CA GLN A 72 6.01 -18.29 9.96
C GLN A 72 4.89 -17.26 9.75
N ILE A 73 5.02 -16.02 10.32
CA ILE A 73 4.06 -14.95 10.12
C ILE A 73 3.93 -14.52 8.65
N LEU A 74 5.01 -14.71 7.85
CA LEU A 74 5.01 -14.38 6.42
C LEU A 74 3.98 -15.20 5.64
N GLY A 75 3.64 -16.41 6.12
CA GLY A 75 2.62 -17.26 5.50
C GLY A 75 1.24 -16.59 5.43
N LEU A 76 0.89 -15.75 6.41
CA LEU A 76 -0.38 -15.01 6.40
C LEU A 76 -0.43 -13.99 5.26
N GLY A 77 0.64 -13.23 5.07
CA GLY A 77 0.73 -12.26 3.98
C GLY A 77 0.87 -12.94 2.61
N TYR A 78 1.64 -14.04 2.54
CA TYR A 78 1.83 -14.81 1.31
C TYR A 78 0.53 -15.42 0.81
N ALA A 79 -0.37 -15.86 1.70
CA ALA A 79 -1.69 -16.35 1.32
C ALA A 79 -2.49 -15.33 0.51
N TYR A 80 -2.42 -14.05 0.88
CA TYR A 80 -3.01 -12.97 0.10
C TYR A 80 -2.27 -12.73 -1.22
N LEU A 81 -0.96 -12.53 -1.18
CA LEU A 81 -0.16 -12.22 -2.37
C LEU A 81 -0.26 -13.30 -3.44
N SER A 82 -0.21 -14.58 -3.03
CA SER A 82 -0.33 -15.72 -3.95
C SER A 82 -1.72 -15.88 -4.56
N SER A 83 -2.76 -15.28 -3.97
CA SER A 83 -4.11 -15.23 -4.53
C SER A 83 -4.26 -14.23 -5.67
N LEU A 84 -3.33 -13.28 -5.80
CA LEU A 84 -3.32 -12.29 -6.86
C LEU A 84 -2.75 -12.91 -8.14
N SER A 85 -3.60 -13.15 -9.13
CA SER A 85 -3.23 -13.83 -10.40
C SER A 85 -2.13 -13.11 -11.18
N TRP A 86 -1.97 -11.80 -10.98
CA TRP A 86 -1.01 -10.96 -11.66
C TRP A 86 0.32 -10.78 -10.90
N TRP A 87 0.38 -11.13 -9.62
CA TRP A 87 1.53 -10.81 -8.75
C TRP A 87 2.84 -11.45 -9.23
N GLN A 88 2.82 -12.74 -9.62
CA GLN A 88 4.01 -13.41 -10.14
C GLN A 88 4.45 -12.90 -11.51
N ILE A 89 3.49 -12.39 -12.30
CA ILE A 89 3.74 -11.82 -13.64
C ILE A 89 4.33 -10.42 -13.53
N ALA A 90 4.03 -9.70 -12.44
CA ALA A 90 4.42 -8.31 -12.27
C ALA A 90 5.94 -8.14 -12.16
N GLN A 91 6.63 -9.03 -11.46
CA GLN A 91 8.02 -8.83 -11.11
C GLN A 91 8.94 -8.64 -12.33
N PRO A 92 8.94 -9.52 -13.36
CA PRO A 92 9.80 -9.32 -14.52
C PRO A 92 9.52 -8.01 -15.27
N ALA A 93 8.24 -7.63 -15.41
CA ALA A 93 7.87 -6.40 -16.07
C ALA A 93 8.28 -5.15 -15.27
N MET A 94 8.24 -5.22 -13.94
CA MET A 94 8.72 -4.16 -13.05
C MET A 94 10.25 -4.06 -13.08
N GLU A 95 10.96 -5.19 -13.18
CA GLU A 95 12.42 -5.23 -13.33
C GLU A 95 12.86 -4.55 -14.64
N ASP A 96 12.15 -4.78 -15.75
CA ASP A 96 12.36 -4.08 -17.02
C ASP A 96 12.25 -2.55 -16.83
N VAL A 97 11.18 -2.08 -16.15
CA VAL A 97 10.97 -0.65 -15.85
C VAL A 97 12.11 -0.08 -15.01
N VAL A 98 12.52 -0.79 -13.95
CA VAL A 98 13.63 -0.35 -13.09
C VAL A 98 14.94 -0.31 -13.85
N HIS A 99 15.20 -1.28 -14.71
CA HIS A 99 16.40 -1.32 -15.55
C HIS A 99 16.43 -0.14 -16.53
N GLU A 100 15.31 0.18 -17.16
CA GLU A 100 15.20 1.27 -18.15
C GLU A 100 15.28 2.65 -17.48
N LEU A 101 14.48 2.88 -16.43
CA LEU A 101 14.32 4.20 -15.82
C LEU A 101 15.31 4.47 -14.66
N GLN A 102 15.98 3.43 -14.16
CA GLN A 102 16.89 3.51 -12.99
C GLN A 102 16.22 4.10 -11.74
N GLU A 103 14.90 3.96 -11.63
CA GLU A 103 14.08 4.37 -10.49
C GLU A 103 13.24 3.19 -9.99
N SER A 104 12.85 3.22 -8.70
CA SER A 104 12.07 2.13 -8.10
C SER A 104 10.66 2.06 -8.68
N CYS A 105 10.20 0.85 -8.98
CA CYS A 105 8.87 0.55 -9.47
C CYS A 105 8.06 -0.19 -8.41
N SER A 106 6.79 0.18 -8.20
CA SER A 106 5.92 -0.45 -7.23
C SER A 106 4.53 -0.68 -7.81
N ALA A 107 3.83 -1.70 -7.28
CA ALA A 107 2.42 -1.92 -7.57
C ALA A 107 1.61 -1.96 -6.28
N ALA A 108 0.40 -1.40 -6.33
CA ALA A 108 -0.49 -1.32 -5.18
C ALA A 108 -1.95 -1.58 -5.57
N VAL A 109 -2.73 -1.96 -4.56
CA VAL A 109 -4.18 -2.11 -4.62
C VAL A 109 -4.85 -1.09 -3.70
N LEU A 110 -6.13 -0.79 -3.94
CA LEU A 110 -6.94 0.06 -3.07
C LEU A 110 -7.53 -0.79 -1.94
N ASP A 111 -7.39 -0.32 -0.71
CA ASP A 111 -8.01 -0.93 0.47
C ASP A 111 -8.55 0.16 1.41
N GLY A 112 -9.87 0.35 1.38
CA GLY A 112 -10.53 1.44 2.08
C GLY A 112 -10.09 2.81 1.56
N LYS A 113 -9.47 3.60 2.44
CA LYS A 113 -8.99 4.96 2.12
C LYS A 113 -7.54 5.00 1.65
N ASP A 114 -6.85 3.86 1.67
CA ASP A 114 -5.42 3.76 1.42
C ASP A 114 -5.10 2.93 0.17
N VAL A 115 -3.92 3.13 -0.35
CA VAL A 115 -3.25 2.15 -1.20
C VAL A 115 -2.37 1.25 -0.36
N VAL A 116 -2.36 -0.04 -0.69
CA VAL A 116 -1.47 -1.04 -0.07
C VAL A 116 -0.48 -1.52 -1.11
N TYR A 117 0.80 -1.36 -0.82
CA TYR A 117 1.88 -1.82 -1.69
C TYR A 117 1.98 -3.34 -1.64
N VAL A 118 1.81 -4.01 -2.77
CA VAL A 118 1.81 -5.49 -2.88
C VAL A 118 2.97 -6.04 -3.71
N ALA A 119 3.64 -5.21 -4.51
CA ALA A 119 4.87 -5.57 -5.18
C ALA A 119 5.80 -4.34 -5.26
N ARG A 120 7.12 -4.58 -5.22
CA ARG A 120 8.14 -3.53 -5.33
C ARG A 120 9.45 -4.11 -5.86
N VAL A 121 10.01 -3.42 -6.85
CA VAL A 121 11.37 -3.60 -7.32
C VAL A 121 12.13 -2.31 -7.02
N SER A 122 13.15 -2.39 -6.19
CA SER A 122 13.92 -1.23 -5.77
C SER A 122 15.09 -0.97 -6.72
N ALA A 123 15.25 0.29 -7.13
CA ALA A 123 16.50 0.71 -7.73
C ALA A 123 17.63 0.74 -6.66
N THR A 124 18.88 0.74 -7.11
CA THR A 124 20.06 0.84 -6.24
C THR A 124 20.14 2.20 -5.50
N ARG A 125 19.33 3.16 -5.90
CA ARG A 125 19.32 4.51 -5.35
C ARG A 125 18.44 4.60 -4.12
N ILE A 126 18.97 5.23 -3.06
CA ILE A 126 18.25 5.47 -1.81
C ILE A 126 17.25 6.61 -2.03
N MET A 127 15.96 6.33 -1.81
CA MET A 127 14.91 7.34 -1.67
C MET A 127 14.64 7.59 -0.17
N SER A 128 14.15 8.78 0.15
CA SER A 128 13.83 9.17 1.52
C SER A 128 12.72 8.34 2.16
N ILE A 129 11.72 7.93 1.37
CA ILE A 129 10.63 7.08 1.87
C ILE A 129 11.02 5.61 1.77
N ASN A 130 11.04 4.94 2.92
CA ASN A 130 11.24 3.49 2.99
C ASN A 130 9.93 2.75 2.75
N LEU A 131 9.62 2.48 1.47
CA LEU A 131 8.42 1.75 1.06
C LEU A 131 8.71 0.25 0.98
N ASN A 132 7.85 -0.55 1.60
CA ASN A 132 7.91 -2.01 1.58
C ASN A 132 6.55 -2.61 1.19
N ILE A 133 6.51 -3.89 0.85
CA ILE A 133 5.26 -4.63 0.70
C ILE A 133 4.48 -4.55 2.02
N GLY A 134 3.19 -4.24 1.95
CA GLY A 134 2.32 -3.99 3.11
C GLY A 134 2.27 -2.53 3.57
N THR A 135 3.15 -1.64 3.07
CA THR A 135 3.05 -0.20 3.37
C THR A 135 1.71 0.35 2.90
N ARG A 136 1.09 1.16 3.75
CA ARG A 136 -0.18 1.85 3.47
C ARG A 136 0.07 3.35 3.35
N LEU A 137 -0.49 3.96 2.31
CA LEU A 137 -0.46 5.42 2.12
C LEU A 137 -1.86 5.91 1.71
N PRO A 138 -2.27 7.14 2.11
CA PRO A 138 -3.56 7.70 1.70
C PRO A 138 -3.68 7.75 0.17
N ALA A 139 -4.80 7.23 -0.36
CA ALA A 139 -4.96 7.09 -1.81
C ALA A 139 -4.99 8.45 -2.53
N HIS A 140 -5.61 9.48 -1.94
CA HIS A 140 -5.77 10.80 -2.57
C HIS A 140 -4.46 11.53 -2.86
N VAL A 141 -3.39 11.24 -2.11
CA VAL A 141 -2.10 11.96 -2.20
C VAL A 141 -1.04 11.16 -2.97
N THR A 142 -1.39 9.98 -3.52
CA THR A 142 -0.48 9.12 -4.28
C THR A 142 -0.95 8.96 -5.73
N SER A 143 0.00 8.82 -6.66
CA SER A 143 -0.33 8.53 -8.08
C SER A 143 -1.03 7.17 -8.23
N LEU A 144 -0.60 6.16 -7.48
CA LEU A 144 -1.24 4.84 -7.41
C LEU A 144 -2.71 4.97 -6.99
N GLY A 145 -2.96 5.73 -5.92
CA GLY A 145 -4.31 5.90 -5.40
C GLY A 145 -5.22 6.67 -6.34
N ARG A 146 -4.73 7.73 -6.98
CA ARG A 146 -5.55 8.47 -7.98
C ARG A 146 -5.92 7.62 -9.18
N VAL A 147 -5.02 6.76 -9.65
CA VAL A 147 -5.35 5.78 -10.69
C VAL A 147 -6.41 4.81 -10.21
N LEU A 148 -6.28 4.24 -9.01
CA LEU A 148 -7.22 3.27 -8.46
C LEU A 148 -8.60 3.91 -8.18
N LEU A 149 -8.62 5.11 -7.61
CA LEU A 149 -9.84 5.88 -7.35
C LEU A 149 -10.55 6.28 -8.65
N SER A 150 -9.79 6.61 -9.70
CA SER A 150 -10.37 6.99 -10.99
C SER A 150 -11.17 5.87 -11.66
N HIS A 151 -10.96 4.61 -11.25
CA HIS A 151 -11.66 3.44 -11.77
C HIS A 151 -12.79 2.94 -10.85
N GLN A 152 -13.03 3.64 -9.72
CA GLN A 152 -14.16 3.32 -8.86
C GLN A 152 -15.49 3.78 -9.48
N PRO A 153 -16.61 3.13 -9.14
CA PRO A 153 -17.94 3.64 -9.44
C PRO A 153 -18.11 5.08 -8.91
N PRO A 154 -18.88 5.95 -9.58
CA PRO A 154 -19.09 7.34 -9.13
C PRO A 154 -19.53 7.45 -7.67
N GLU A 155 -20.47 6.61 -7.24
CA GLU A 155 -21.01 6.60 -5.87
C GLU A 155 -19.91 6.24 -4.85
N SER A 156 -19.01 5.32 -5.19
CA SER A 156 -17.88 4.93 -4.33
C SER A 156 -16.86 6.05 -4.22
N LEU A 157 -16.60 6.79 -5.31
CA LEU A 157 -15.73 7.96 -5.29
C LEU A 157 -16.35 9.09 -4.46
N ASP A 158 -17.67 9.32 -4.58
CA ASP A 158 -18.42 10.30 -3.78
C ASP A 158 -18.30 10.00 -2.29
N GLN A 159 -18.53 8.74 -1.92
CA GLN A 159 -18.39 8.29 -0.54
C GLN A 159 -16.96 8.44 -0.05
N TYR A 160 -15.96 8.04 -0.84
CA TYR A 160 -14.55 8.21 -0.50
C TYR A 160 -14.22 9.66 -0.19
N LEU A 161 -14.58 10.60 -1.08
CA LEU A 161 -14.30 12.03 -0.92
C LEU A 161 -15.05 12.67 0.27
N ALA A 162 -16.23 12.15 0.61
CA ALA A 162 -16.98 12.60 1.79
C ALA A 162 -16.41 12.09 3.12
N GLU A 163 -15.74 10.95 3.10
CA GLU A 163 -15.23 10.29 4.31
C GLU A 163 -13.76 10.57 4.62
N ILE A 164 -12.98 11.05 3.67
CA ILE A 164 -11.57 11.38 3.92
C ILE A 164 -11.46 12.67 4.73
N ASP A 165 -10.39 12.73 5.52
CA ASP A 165 -9.89 13.95 6.15
C ASP A 165 -8.49 14.22 5.58
N PRO A 166 -8.37 14.98 4.47
CA PRO A 166 -7.12 15.12 3.75
C PRO A 166 -6.10 15.91 4.56
N HIS A 167 -5.07 15.21 5.06
CA HIS A 167 -3.96 15.86 5.73
C HIS A 167 -3.05 16.57 4.72
N LYS A 168 -2.60 17.79 5.08
CA LYS A 168 -1.64 18.56 4.29
C LYS A 168 -0.22 18.13 4.61
N PHE A 169 0.39 17.30 3.75
CA PHE A 169 1.76 16.80 3.92
C PHE A 169 2.82 17.82 3.49
N THR A 170 2.53 18.58 2.42
CA THR A 170 3.41 19.62 1.86
C THR A 170 2.59 20.85 1.47
N GLU A 171 3.25 21.88 0.99
CA GLU A 171 2.56 23.05 0.42
C GLU A 171 1.78 22.73 -0.86
N HIS A 172 2.17 21.67 -1.57
CA HIS A 172 1.57 21.22 -2.82
C HIS A 172 0.42 20.22 -2.62
N THR A 173 0.21 19.72 -1.40
CA THR A 173 -0.84 18.74 -1.12
C THR A 173 -2.22 19.32 -1.41
N LYS A 174 -2.96 18.65 -2.28
CA LYS A 174 -4.36 18.95 -2.56
C LYS A 174 -5.24 18.40 -1.45
N THR A 175 -6.05 19.26 -0.85
CA THR A 175 -6.94 18.92 0.28
C THR A 175 -8.40 19.26 0.01
N ASP A 176 -8.68 20.10 -0.99
CA ASP A 176 -10.06 20.43 -1.37
C ASP A 176 -10.72 19.24 -2.09
N PRO A 177 -11.91 18.78 -1.65
CA PRO A 177 -12.59 17.64 -2.26
C PRO A 177 -12.93 17.85 -3.74
N GLY A 178 -13.25 19.07 -4.16
CA GLY A 178 -13.54 19.40 -5.55
C GLY A 178 -12.29 19.32 -6.43
N GLU A 179 -11.17 19.86 -5.96
CA GLU A 179 -9.88 19.76 -6.64
C GLU A 179 -9.38 18.30 -6.71
N LEU A 180 -9.57 17.50 -5.64
CA LEU A 180 -9.24 16.08 -5.62
C LEU A 180 -10.08 15.31 -6.65
N ARG A 181 -11.39 15.60 -6.74
CA ARG A 181 -12.26 15.01 -7.75
C ARG A 181 -11.75 15.29 -9.16
N GLU A 182 -11.50 16.57 -9.47
CA GLU A 182 -11.02 16.96 -10.80
C GLU A 182 -9.71 16.23 -11.20
N THR A 183 -8.78 16.10 -10.25
CA THR A 183 -7.53 15.38 -10.53
C THR A 183 -7.74 13.89 -10.74
N ILE A 184 -8.66 13.25 -10.00
CA ILE A 184 -9.01 11.84 -10.15
C ILE A 184 -9.73 11.60 -11.49
N GLU A 185 -10.69 12.45 -11.85
CA GLU A 185 -11.39 12.36 -13.14
C GLU A 185 -10.43 12.62 -14.32
N THR A 186 -9.51 13.57 -14.16
CA THR A 186 -8.43 13.80 -15.14
C THR A 186 -7.55 12.55 -15.30
N ALA A 187 -7.24 11.85 -14.21
CA ALA A 187 -6.48 10.59 -14.29
C ALA A 187 -7.23 9.51 -15.07
N ARG A 188 -8.56 9.44 -14.92
CA ARG A 188 -9.42 8.52 -15.71
C ARG A 188 -9.35 8.82 -17.20
N LEU A 189 -9.46 10.10 -17.57
CA LEU A 189 -9.42 10.53 -18.97
C LEU A 189 -8.06 10.32 -19.63
N LYS A 190 -6.98 10.58 -18.90
CA LYS A 190 -5.61 10.45 -19.40
C LYS A 190 -5.08 9.01 -19.36
N GLY A 191 -5.67 8.14 -18.55
CA GLY A 191 -5.18 6.78 -18.32
C GLY A 191 -3.91 6.71 -17.44
N TYR A 192 -3.56 7.80 -16.76
CA TYR A 192 -2.46 7.87 -15.80
C TYR A 192 -2.68 8.98 -14.76
N ALA A 193 -2.01 8.89 -13.63
CA ALA A 193 -1.93 9.97 -12.65
C ALA A 193 -0.49 10.36 -12.39
N LEU A 194 -0.22 11.67 -12.37
CA LEU A 194 1.04 12.27 -11.95
C LEU A 194 0.80 13.07 -10.68
N VAL A 195 1.61 12.82 -9.67
CA VAL A 195 1.61 13.55 -8.39
C VAL A 195 2.98 14.19 -8.21
N ASP A 196 2.99 15.52 -8.05
CA ASP A 196 4.22 16.31 -7.94
C ASP A 196 4.33 16.90 -6.54
N GLN A 197 5.19 16.30 -5.72
CA GLN A 197 5.58 16.80 -4.40
C GLN A 197 4.42 16.95 -3.38
N GLU A 198 3.29 16.23 -3.58
CA GLU A 198 2.14 16.34 -2.68
C GLU A 198 2.28 15.50 -1.40
N LEU A 199 2.88 14.30 -1.49
CA LEU A 199 3.12 13.44 -0.32
C LEU A 199 4.38 13.86 0.44
N GLU A 200 5.43 14.22 -0.28
CA GLU A 200 6.73 14.64 0.25
C GLU A 200 7.39 15.63 -0.71
N THR A 201 7.96 16.69 -0.16
CA THR A 201 8.73 17.67 -0.95
C THR A 201 9.89 17.00 -1.66
N GLY A 202 10.01 17.22 -2.96
CA GLY A 202 11.03 16.60 -3.81
C GLY A 202 10.61 15.25 -4.39
N LEU A 203 9.48 14.65 -3.99
CA LEU A 203 9.00 13.39 -4.54
C LEU A 203 8.02 13.65 -5.70
N ARG A 204 8.31 13.08 -6.86
CA ARG A 204 7.37 12.94 -7.99
C ARG A 204 7.02 11.50 -8.21
N SER A 205 5.77 11.22 -8.55
CA SER A 205 5.34 9.87 -8.91
C SER A 205 4.36 9.88 -10.07
N LEU A 206 4.50 8.89 -10.95
CA LEU A 206 3.64 8.63 -12.08
C LEU A 206 3.11 7.21 -11.99
N ALA A 207 1.80 7.03 -12.17
CA ALA A 207 1.17 5.71 -12.13
C ALA A 207 0.25 5.48 -13.33
N VAL A 208 0.15 4.21 -13.72
CA VAL A 208 -0.78 3.68 -14.72
C VAL A 208 -1.58 2.51 -14.15
N PRO A 209 -2.78 2.21 -14.67
CA PRO A 209 -3.55 1.05 -14.27
C PRO A 209 -2.97 -0.25 -14.83
N ILE A 210 -3.14 -1.35 -14.08
CA ILE A 210 -2.97 -2.73 -14.54
C ILE A 210 -4.38 -3.32 -14.68
N TYR A 211 -4.72 -3.81 -15.88
CA TYR A 211 -6.03 -4.38 -16.16
C TYR A 211 -5.99 -5.90 -16.29
N ASP A 212 -7.12 -6.55 -15.98
CA ASP A 212 -7.37 -7.90 -16.44
C ASP A 212 -7.73 -7.90 -17.95
N ARG A 213 -7.89 -9.10 -18.51
CA ARG A 213 -8.28 -9.26 -19.94
C ARG A 213 -9.69 -8.78 -20.27
N ASN A 214 -10.51 -8.54 -19.26
CA ASN A 214 -11.87 -8.01 -19.41
C ASN A 214 -11.90 -6.48 -19.25
N GLY A 215 -10.74 -5.83 -19.09
CA GLY A 215 -10.64 -4.39 -18.90
C GLY A 215 -10.98 -3.92 -17.48
N ARG A 216 -11.06 -4.82 -16.49
CA ARG A 216 -11.25 -4.44 -15.08
C ARG A 216 -9.89 -4.13 -14.48
N ILE A 217 -9.82 -3.06 -13.67
CA ILE A 217 -8.60 -2.72 -12.96
C ILE A 217 -8.28 -3.75 -11.87
N LEU A 218 -7.05 -4.24 -11.85
CA LEU A 218 -6.53 -5.16 -10.84
C LEU A 218 -5.67 -4.45 -9.81
N ALA A 219 -4.85 -3.52 -10.28
CA ALA A 219 -3.87 -2.79 -9.48
C ALA A 219 -3.44 -1.52 -10.22
N ALA A 220 -2.63 -0.69 -9.58
CA ALA A 220 -1.88 0.37 -10.24
C ALA A 220 -0.38 0.10 -10.15
N LEU A 221 0.37 0.54 -11.17
CA LEU A 221 1.83 0.44 -11.28
C LEU A 221 2.42 1.83 -11.29
N ASN A 222 3.45 2.11 -10.50
CA ASN A 222 4.09 3.41 -10.49
C ASN A 222 5.61 3.37 -10.50
N VAL A 223 6.17 4.54 -10.86
CA VAL A 223 7.56 4.90 -10.60
C VAL A 223 7.57 6.20 -9.80
N GLY A 224 8.41 6.23 -8.76
CA GLY A 224 8.72 7.44 -8.00
C GLY A 224 10.13 7.93 -8.28
N THR A 225 10.31 9.25 -8.45
CA THR A 225 11.59 9.90 -8.70
C THR A 225 11.72 11.20 -7.91
N HIS A 226 12.95 11.74 -7.84
CA HIS A 226 13.18 13.02 -7.20
C HIS A 226 12.98 14.18 -8.20
N ALA A 227 12.22 15.21 -7.79
CA ALA A 227 11.86 16.36 -8.64
C ALA A 227 13.05 17.14 -9.22
N ALA A 228 14.21 17.12 -8.53
CA ALA A 228 15.43 17.75 -9.01
C ALA A 228 16.14 16.93 -10.12
N ARG A 229 15.79 15.64 -10.30
CA ARG A 229 16.42 14.78 -11.31
C ARG A 229 15.60 14.62 -12.57
N THR A 230 14.28 14.51 -12.43
CA THR A 230 13.38 14.16 -13.54
C THR A 230 12.39 15.29 -13.75
N ARG A 231 12.30 15.79 -14.98
CA ARG A 231 11.34 16.84 -15.37
C ARG A 231 9.94 16.26 -15.61
N LEU A 232 8.91 17.10 -15.51
CA LEU A 232 7.51 16.69 -15.73
C LEU A 232 7.25 16.20 -17.16
N ASP A 233 7.87 16.85 -18.16
CA ASP A 233 7.77 16.44 -19.56
C ASP A 233 8.43 15.08 -19.82
N GLU A 234 9.52 14.76 -19.17
CA GLU A 234 10.17 13.45 -19.21
C GLU A 234 9.28 12.37 -18.56
N MET A 235 8.64 12.68 -17.44
CA MET A 235 7.70 11.75 -16.79
C MET A 235 6.50 11.44 -17.68
N THR A 236 5.91 12.44 -18.34
CA THR A 236 4.73 12.26 -19.21
C THR A 236 5.06 11.74 -20.60
N SER A 237 6.32 11.55 -20.94
CA SER A 237 6.79 10.94 -22.18
C SER A 237 7.47 9.59 -21.92
N HIS A 238 8.74 9.59 -21.56
CA HIS A 238 9.57 8.39 -21.42
C HIS A 238 9.08 7.47 -20.28
N PHE A 239 8.87 8.01 -19.08
CA PHE A 239 8.40 7.21 -17.93
C PHE A 239 7.01 6.62 -18.17
N LEU A 240 6.10 7.43 -18.74
CA LEU A 240 4.75 6.98 -19.09
C LEU A 240 4.77 5.84 -20.12
N SER A 241 5.63 5.94 -21.13
CA SER A 241 5.78 4.89 -22.14
C SER A 241 6.23 3.58 -21.51
N ALA A 242 7.29 3.60 -20.69
CA ALA A 242 7.81 2.42 -20.01
C ALA A 242 6.76 1.76 -19.10
N LEU A 243 6.00 2.56 -18.33
CA LEU A 243 4.94 2.04 -17.46
C LEU A 243 3.78 1.43 -18.27
N HIS A 244 3.37 2.05 -19.38
CA HIS A 244 2.32 1.49 -20.23
C HIS A 244 2.77 0.17 -20.90
N ASP A 245 4.03 0.08 -21.32
CA ASP A 245 4.58 -1.15 -21.89
C ASP A 245 4.60 -2.28 -20.87
N ALA A 246 5.02 -1.99 -19.63
CA ALA A 246 4.98 -2.95 -18.53
C ALA A 246 3.56 -3.38 -18.22
N SER A 247 2.60 -2.45 -18.09
CA SER A 247 1.19 -2.76 -17.85
C SER A 247 0.59 -3.65 -18.93
N ARG A 248 0.87 -3.36 -20.22
CA ARG A 248 0.42 -4.19 -21.36
C ARG A 248 1.03 -5.58 -21.32
N LYS A 249 2.34 -5.71 -21.03
CA LYS A 249 3.01 -7.00 -20.88
C LYS A 249 2.35 -7.83 -19.77
N MET A 250 2.06 -7.23 -18.61
CA MET A 250 1.37 -7.90 -17.51
C MET A 250 -0.01 -8.39 -17.93
N THR A 251 -0.86 -7.52 -18.51
CA THR A 251 -2.21 -7.87 -18.97
C THR A 251 -2.19 -9.02 -19.99
N ALA A 252 -1.23 -9.02 -20.92
CA ALA A 252 -1.11 -10.05 -21.96
C ALA A 252 -0.76 -11.44 -21.40
N GLN A 253 -0.04 -11.50 -20.27
CA GLN A 253 0.39 -12.74 -19.62
C GLN A 253 -0.63 -13.31 -18.63
N LEU A 254 -1.68 -12.56 -18.27
CA LEU A 254 -2.72 -13.04 -17.37
C LEU A 254 -3.44 -14.26 -17.94
N PRO A 255 -3.82 -15.24 -17.10
CA PRO A 255 -4.64 -16.37 -17.54
C PRO A 255 -6.00 -15.88 -18.07
N ARG A 256 -6.62 -16.72 -18.93
CA ARG A 256 -7.96 -16.47 -19.49
C ARG A 256 -9.03 -16.75 -18.46
#